data_b839b1dd3c56e738b675e3619516f3f3
#
_entry.id   b839b1dd3c56e738b675e3619516f3f3
#
_cell.length_a   1.000
_cell.length_b   1.000
_cell.length_c   1.000
_cell.angle_alpha   90.00
_cell.angle_beta   90.00
_cell.angle_gamma   90.00
#
_symmetry.space_group_name_H-M   'P 1'
#
loop_
_entity.id
_entity.type
_entity.pdbx_description
1 polymer ?
#
loop_
_entity_poly.entity_id
_entity_poly.type
_entity_poly.pdbx_seq_one_letter_code
_entity_poly.pdbx_strand_id
1 'polypeptide(L)'
;MDNRTRYEGIDGLKAYAIIGIALMHVLANGEYGIGGFVFERLIPSFTNLVFLFMMVSGFGMCCGYYQKIIDQKISVEDFYKKRYIKIWPYFALLCALDFVISPSKESLFEVFANLTLCQGLLPNANITVIGVSWTLAVIFVFYMLFPFFCFLIGNKKRAWGVAVAALMFNWLCSSYFSAGRGNIVYDAIYFIAGGLIFLYRKELAEFASKHKVIAGAILLIATVVYFAVGGYTLMMLLFCVAALIYTIGCNRRGVLVNPIVKFLGGISFEIYLCHMVIYRVFEKLHLVHLFGNGLLAYIFTAVAVICGSVVFS
;
A
#
# COMPACT_ATOMS: atom_id res chain seq x y z
N MET A 1 -25.71 18.81 -1.19
CA MET A 1 -24.84 18.32 -2.30
C MET A 1 -23.49 17.98 -1.71
N ASP A 2 -23.11 16.70 -1.69
CA ASP A 2 -21.86 16.21 -1.10
C ASP A 2 -20.72 16.47 -2.09
N ASN A 3 -20.08 17.64 -1.97
CA ASN A 3 -18.98 18.08 -2.83
C ASN A 3 -17.72 17.33 -2.40
N ARG A 4 -17.68 15.99 -2.66
CA ARG A 4 -16.48 15.19 -2.43
C ARG A 4 -15.41 15.64 -3.40
N THR A 5 -14.47 16.42 -2.93
CA THR A 5 -13.26 16.74 -3.69
C THR A 5 -12.52 15.41 -3.95
N ARG A 6 -12.68 14.86 -5.15
CA ARG A 6 -11.94 13.66 -5.58
C ARG A 6 -10.54 14.11 -5.99
N TYR A 7 -9.53 13.61 -5.31
CA TYR A 7 -8.12 13.85 -5.66
C TYR A 7 -7.70 12.81 -6.71
N GLU A 8 -7.88 13.14 -8.00
CA GLU A 8 -7.64 12.22 -9.11
C GLU A 8 -6.20 11.69 -9.19
N GLY A 9 -5.22 12.49 -8.77
CA GLY A 9 -3.81 12.10 -8.73
C GLY A 9 -3.51 10.91 -7.82
N ILE A 10 -4.37 10.63 -6.82
CA ILE A 10 -4.19 9.49 -5.91
C ILE A 10 -4.27 8.15 -6.66
N ASP A 11 -5.14 8.05 -7.68
CA ASP A 11 -5.22 6.84 -8.48
C ASP A 11 -3.92 6.62 -9.26
N GLY A 12 -3.31 7.69 -9.80
CA GLY A 12 -1.99 7.62 -10.42
C GLY A 12 -0.89 7.19 -9.44
N LEU A 13 -0.89 7.77 -8.25
CA LEU A 13 0.08 7.42 -7.21
C LEU A 13 0.01 5.93 -6.85
N LYS A 14 -1.21 5.39 -6.69
CA LYS A 14 -1.44 3.96 -6.44
C LYS A 14 -0.99 3.09 -7.62
N ALA A 15 -1.24 3.53 -8.86
CA ALA A 15 -0.83 2.81 -10.06
C ALA A 15 0.70 2.65 -10.13
N TYR A 16 1.46 3.72 -9.92
CA TYR A 16 2.91 3.63 -9.90
C TYR A 16 3.44 2.78 -8.74
N ALA A 17 2.84 2.90 -7.56
CA ALA A 17 3.24 2.10 -6.41
C ALA A 17 3.04 0.60 -6.67
N ILE A 18 1.89 0.18 -7.23
CA ILE A 18 1.62 -1.23 -7.48
C ILE A 18 2.50 -1.81 -8.59
N ILE A 19 2.78 -1.04 -9.65
CA ILE A 19 3.72 -1.46 -10.68
C ILE A 19 5.11 -1.67 -10.07
N GLY A 20 5.59 -0.72 -9.26
CA GLY A 20 6.89 -0.86 -8.57
C GLY A 20 6.95 -2.10 -7.67
N ILE A 21 5.91 -2.36 -6.88
CA ILE A 21 5.82 -3.54 -6.01
C ILE A 21 5.84 -4.84 -6.85
N ALA A 22 5.08 -4.90 -7.95
CA ALA A 22 5.06 -6.07 -8.81
C ALA A 22 6.43 -6.34 -9.45
N LEU A 23 7.10 -5.29 -9.96
CA LEU A 23 8.47 -5.38 -10.48
C LEU A 23 9.45 -5.93 -9.44
N MET A 24 9.35 -5.45 -8.20
CA MET A 24 10.20 -5.91 -7.10
C MET A 24 9.95 -7.38 -6.77
N HIS A 25 8.68 -7.80 -6.67
CA HIS A 25 8.38 -9.19 -6.35
C HIS A 25 8.79 -10.16 -7.45
N VAL A 26 8.60 -9.79 -8.72
CA VAL A 26 9.09 -10.59 -9.85
C VAL A 26 10.61 -10.73 -9.80
N LEU A 27 11.34 -9.63 -9.53
CA LEU A 27 12.80 -9.67 -9.41
C LEU A 27 13.27 -10.56 -8.23
N ALA A 28 12.61 -10.42 -7.08
CA ALA A 28 13.01 -11.12 -5.85
C ALA A 28 12.78 -12.64 -5.91
N ASN A 29 11.83 -13.11 -6.73
CA ASN A 29 11.45 -14.53 -6.78
C ASN A 29 12.01 -15.26 -8.01
N GLY A 30 12.51 -14.57 -9.02
CA GLY A 30 12.86 -15.20 -10.30
C GLY A 30 14.34 -15.52 -10.51
N GLU A 31 15.24 -15.17 -9.56
CA GLU A 31 16.68 -15.51 -9.64
C GLU A 31 17.33 -15.23 -11.01
N TYR A 32 17.06 -14.05 -11.60
CA TYR A 32 17.47 -13.72 -12.97
C TYR A 32 18.98 -13.48 -13.14
N GLY A 33 19.78 -13.41 -12.06
CA GLY A 33 21.21 -13.17 -12.14
C GLY A 33 21.60 -11.78 -12.70
N ILE A 34 20.73 -10.76 -12.53
CA ILE A 34 20.94 -9.41 -13.03
C ILE A 34 21.58 -8.57 -11.93
N GLY A 35 22.70 -7.91 -12.22
CA GLY A 35 23.40 -7.02 -11.29
C GLY A 35 23.23 -5.53 -11.58
N GLY A 36 23.83 -4.72 -10.71
CA GLY A 36 23.89 -3.27 -10.81
C GLY A 36 22.87 -2.52 -9.99
N PHE A 37 23.08 -1.22 -9.81
CA PHE A 37 22.34 -0.36 -8.89
C PHE A 37 20.80 -0.48 -9.03
N VAL A 38 20.30 -0.59 -10.27
CA VAL A 38 18.85 -0.67 -10.53
C VAL A 38 18.25 -1.95 -9.94
N PHE A 39 18.92 -3.08 -10.11
CA PHE A 39 18.41 -4.40 -9.75
C PHE A 39 18.79 -4.83 -8.32
N GLU A 40 19.88 -4.28 -7.77
CA GLU A 40 20.36 -4.63 -6.43
C GLU A 40 19.86 -3.66 -5.35
N ARG A 41 19.50 -2.42 -5.72
CA ARG A 41 19.08 -1.39 -4.75
C ARG A 41 17.77 -0.72 -5.10
N LEU A 42 17.62 -0.19 -6.32
CA LEU A 42 16.44 0.62 -6.68
C LEU A 42 15.16 -0.22 -6.67
N ILE A 43 15.09 -1.28 -7.48
CA ILE A 43 13.88 -2.13 -7.56
C ILE A 43 13.59 -2.83 -6.22
N PRO A 44 14.55 -3.44 -5.49
CA PRO A 44 14.29 -4.02 -4.17
C PRO A 44 13.71 -3.04 -3.15
N SER A 45 14.07 -1.75 -3.21
CA SER A 45 13.52 -0.74 -2.30
C SER A 45 12.02 -0.47 -2.51
N PHE A 46 11.45 -0.84 -3.66
CA PHE A 46 10.02 -0.71 -3.94
C PHE A 46 9.13 -1.58 -3.03
N THR A 47 9.73 -2.56 -2.32
CA THR A 47 9.01 -3.30 -1.26
C THR A 47 8.34 -2.38 -0.23
N ASN A 48 8.92 -1.20 0.01
CA ASN A 48 8.43 -0.24 0.99
C ASN A 48 7.28 0.66 0.46
N LEU A 49 6.96 0.61 -0.84
CA LEU A 49 5.83 1.35 -1.40
C LEU A 49 4.47 0.93 -0.81
N VAL A 50 4.42 -0.20 -0.10
CA VAL A 50 3.25 -0.61 0.70
C VAL A 50 2.90 0.42 1.79
N PHE A 51 3.87 1.12 2.36
CA PHE A 51 3.64 2.18 3.34
C PHE A 51 2.92 3.39 2.74
N LEU A 52 3.13 3.63 1.44
CA LEU A 52 2.36 4.63 0.70
C LEU A 52 0.88 4.24 0.60
N PHE A 53 0.56 2.96 0.37
CA PHE A 53 -0.82 2.48 0.39
C PHE A 53 -1.47 2.65 1.78
N MET A 54 -0.73 2.42 2.86
CA MET A 54 -1.21 2.64 4.23
C MET A 54 -1.53 4.12 4.48
N MET A 55 -0.63 5.03 4.07
CA MET A 55 -0.87 6.48 4.18
C MET A 55 -2.06 6.93 3.34
N VAL A 56 -2.14 6.48 2.08
CA VAL A 56 -3.28 6.75 1.19
C VAL A 56 -4.57 6.17 1.76
N SER A 57 -4.53 5.00 2.40
CA SER A 57 -5.69 4.42 3.08
C SER A 57 -6.16 5.30 4.25
N GLY A 58 -5.24 5.78 5.10
CA GLY A 58 -5.54 6.71 6.18
C GLY A 58 -6.21 7.99 5.67
N PHE A 59 -5.61 8.63 4.66
CA PHE A 59 -6.15 9.83 4.01
C PHE A 59 -7.50 9.57 3.34
N GLY A 60 -7.60 8.52 2.53
CA GLY A 60 -8.80 8.20 1.75
C GLY A 60 -9.99 7.81 2.62
N MET A 61 -9.74 7.07 3.72
CA MET A 61 -10.77 6.74 4.70
C MET A 61 -11.29 8.01 5.39
N CYS A 62 -10.42 8.95 5.73
CA CYS A 62 -10.85 10.23 6.27
C CYS A 62 -11.69 11.01 5.26
N CYS A 63 -11.29 11.10 3.99
CA CYS A 63 -12.06 11.77 2.94
C CYS A 63 -13.45 11.14 2.75
N GLY A 64 -13.55 9.81 2.85
CA GLY A 64 -14.80 9.08 2.60
C GLY A 64 -15.74 8.97 3.79
N TYR A 65 -15.20 8.86 5.01
CA TYR A 65 -15.97 8.41 6.17
C TYR A 65 -15.82 9.25 7.43
N TYR A 66 -14.75 10.06 7.60
CA TYR A 66 -14.52 10.83 8.82
C TYR A 66 -15.77 11.63 9.23
N GLN A 67 -16.27 12.50 8.34
CA GLN A 67 -17.43 13.33 8.67
C GLN A 67 -18.69 12.52 8.90
N LYS A 68 -18.85 11.41 8.18
CA LYS A 68 -20.04 10.54 8.35
C LYS A 68 -20.06 9.83 9.69
N ILE A 69 -18.89 9.45 10.22
CA ILE A 69 -18.76 8.83 11.54
C ILE A 69 -18.98 9.88 12.63
N ILE A 70 -18.34 11.05 12.52
CA ILE A 70 -18.51 12.13 13.51
C ILE A 70 -19.96 12.62 13.58
N ASP A 71 -20.63 12.77 12.43
CA ASP A 71 -22.04 13.20 12.35
C ASP A 71 -23.04 12.05 12.57
N GLN A 72 -22.57 10.83 12.87
CA GLN A 72 -23.39 9.63 13.02
C GLN A 72 -24.30 9.34 11.80
N LYS A 73 -23.88 9.76 10.60
CA LYS A 73 -24.59 9.53 9.32
C LYS A 73 -24.42 8.14 8.74
N ILE A 74 -23.58 7.32 9.34
CA ILE A 74 -23.38 5.92 9.02
C ILE A 74 -23.30 5.14 10.32
N SER A 75 -24.00 4.01 10.40
CA SER A 75 -23.84 3.11 11.52
C SER A 75 -22.47 2.41 11.49
N VAL A 76 -21.99 1.98 12.64
CA VAL A 76 -20.74 1.20 12.73
C VAL A 76 -20.89 -0.11 11.98
N GLU A 77 -22.07 -0.74 12.05
CA GLU A 77 -22.39 -1.97 11.31
C GLU A 77 -22.30 -1.76 9.80
N ASP A 78 -22.98 -0.75 9.24
CA ASP A 78 -22.93 -0.44 7.81
C ASP A 78 -21.53 -0.08 7.33
N PHE A 79 -20.75 0.58 8.18
CA PHE A 79 -19.36 0.89 7.87
C PHE A 79 -18.54 -0.39 7.71
N TYR A 80 -18.60 -1.33 8.67
CA TYR A 80 -17.85 -2.58 8.60
C TYR A 80 -18.36 -3.48 7.48
N LYS A 81 -19.67 -3.62 7.33
CA LYS A 81 -20.27 -4.40 6.24
C LYS A 81 -19.73 -3.97 4.86
N LYS A 82 -19.65 -2.64 4.62
CA LYS A 82 -19.08 -2.11 3.36
C LYS A 82 -17.61 -2.46 3.18
N ARG A 83 -16.82 -2.53 4.26
CA ARG A 83 -15.40 -2.90 4.18
C ARG A 83 -15.23 -4.39 3.91
N TYR A 84 -15.97 -5.24 4.62
CA TYR A 84 -15.95 -6.67 4.40
C TYR A 84 -16.37 -7.06 2.98
N ILE A 85 -17.52 -6.58 2.51
CA ILE A 85 -18.03 -6.89 1.17
C ILE A 85 -17.03 -6.46 0.08
N LYS A 86 -16.30 -5.35 0.28
CA LYS A 86 -15.34 -4.88 -0.71
C LYS A 86 -14.07 -5.76 -0.78
N ILE A 87 -13.65 -6.35 0.33
CA ILE A 87 -12.33 -6.99 0.44
C ILE A 87 -12.45 -8.51 0.41
N TRP A 88 -13.33 -9.05 1.24
CA TRP A 88 -13.34 -10.45 1.59
C TRP A 88 -13.62 -11.40 0.41
N PRO A 89 -14.61 -11.16 -0.47
CA PRO A 89 -14.95 -12.12 -1.54
C PRO A 89 -13.79 -12.35 -2.51
N TYR A 90 -13.15 -11.27 -2.97
CA TYR A 90 -12.01 -11.37 -3.88
C TYR A 90 -10.81 -12.01 -3.21
N PHE A 91 -10.53 -11.64 -1.97
CA PHE A 91 -9.43 -12.22 -1.20
C PHE A 91 -9.63 -13.71 -0.91
N ALA A 92 -10.85 -14.11 -0.55
CA ALA A 92 -11.20 -15.52 -0.35
C ALA A 92 -11.03 -16.36 -1.62
N LEU A 93 -11.43 -15.81 -2.78
CA LEU A 93 -11.19 -16.46 -4.07
C LEU A 93 -9.70 -16.68 -4.32
N LEU A 94 -8.87 -15.67 -4.08
CA LEU A 94 -7.42 -15.78 -4.26
C LEU A 94 -6.80 -16.80 -3.31
N CYS A 95 -7.20 -16.82 -2.02
CA CYS A 95 -6.75 -17.81 -1.07
C CYS A 95 -7.11 -19.26 -1.51
N ALA A 96 -8.31 -19.44 -2.04
CA ALA A 96 -8.74 -20.74 -2.58
C ALA A 96 -7.91 -21.14 -3.81
N LEU A 97 -7.64 -20.20 -4.73
CA LEU A 97 -6.80 -20.48 -5.91
C LEU A 97 -5.36 -20.81 -5.53
N ASP A 98 -4.76 -20.05 -4.62
CA ASP A 98 -3.39 -20.30 -4.16
C ASP A 98 -3.28 -21.66 -3.44
N PHE A 99 -4.27 -22.01 -2.63
CA PHE A 99 -4.36 -23.33 -2.02
C PHE A 99 -4.44 -24.47 -3.05
N VAL A 100 -5.24 -24.32 -4.11
CA VAL A 100 -5.34 -25.32 -5.17
C VAL A 100 -4.02 -25.48 -5.93
N ILE A 101 -3.25 -24.39 -6.10
CA ILE A 101 -1.93 -24.44 -6.75
C ILE A 101 -0.91 -25.24 -5.91
N SER A 102 -0.96 -25.14 -4.58
CA SER A 102 0.01 -25.76 -3.67
C SER A 102 -0.68 -26.27 -2.39
N PRO A 103 -1.46 -27.37 -2.49
CA PRO A 103 -2.24 -27.88 -1.36
C PRO A 103 -1.33 -28.56 -0.31
N SER A 104 -1.49 -28.16 0.96
CA SER A 104 -0.89 -28.82 2.12
C SER A 104 -1.75 -28.60 3.37
N LYS A 105 -1.44 -29.30 4.47
CA LYS A 105 -2.13 -29.03 5.74
C LYS A 105 -1.80 -27.65 6.28
N GLU A 106 -0.56 -27.24 6.15
CA GLU A 106 -0.06 -25.94 6.56
C GLU A 106 -0.77 -24.82 5.78
N SER A 107 -0.87 -24.96 4.45
CA SER A 107 -1.57 -23.97 3.62
C SER A 107 -3.05 -23.88 3.93
N LEU A 108 -3.71 -24.94 4.40
CA LEU A 108 -5.09 -24.90 4.86
C LEU A 108 -5.25 -24.03 6.12
N PHE A 109 -4.34 -24.18 7.10
CA PHE A 109 -4.33 -23.33 8.30
C PHE A 109 -4.03 -21.86 7.94
N GLU A 110 -3.11 -21.64 7.00
CA GLU A 110 -2.78 -20.30 6.52
C GLU A 110 -3.95 -19.64 5.78
N VAL A 111 -4.72 -20.39 4.99
CA VAL A 111 -5.97 -19.90 4.37
C VAL A 111 -6.94 -19.45 5.46
N PHE A 112 -7.15 -20.24 6.49
CA PHE A 112 -8.02 -19.86 7.60
C PHE A 112 -7.52 -18.59 8.29
N ALA A 113 -6.21 -18.51 8.61
CA ALA A 113 -5.60 -17.34 9.21
C ALA A 113 -5.77 -16.08 8.33
N ASN A 114 -5.53 -16.20 7.02
CA ASN A 114 -5.73 -15.14 6.04
C ASN A 114 -7.18 -14.64 6.04
N LEU A 115 -8.16 -15.54 6.03
CA LEU A 115 -9.58 -15.18 5.97
C LEU A 115 -10.08 -14.45 7.22
N THR A 116 -9.36 -14.55 8.36
CA THR A 116 -9.64 -13.73 9.55
C THR A 116 -9.24 -12.27 9.36
N LEU A 117 -8.25 -11.97 8.49
CA LEU A 117 -7.65 -10.66 8.30
C LEU A 117 -7.09 -10.04 9.60
N CYS A 118 -6.83 -10.85 10.63
CA CYS A 118 -6.38 -10.40 11.95
C CYS A 118 -4.88 -10.55 12.19
N GLN A 119 -4.14 -11.14 11.24
CA GLN A 119 -2.69 -11.36 11.39
C GLN A 119 -1.89 -10.06 11.56
N GLY A 120 -2.42 -8.92 11.14
CA GLY A 120 -1.81 -7.60 11.38
C GLY A 120 -1.75 -7.18 12.87
N LEU A 121 -2.39 -7.93 13.77
CA LEU A 121 -2.29 -7.78 15.21
C LEU A 121 -1.11 -8.57 15.81
N LEU A 122 -0.58 -9.55 15.07
CA LEU A 122 0.51 -10.40 15.54
C LEU A 122 1.86 -9.72 15.29
N PRO A 123 2.85 -9.88 16.18
CA PRO A 123 4.17 -9.28 16.00
C PRO A 123 4.90 -9.85 14.78
N ASN A 124 4.77 -11.15 14.52
CA ASN A 124 5.42 -11.86 13.43
C ASN A 124 4.47 -12.93 12.87
N ALA A 125 3.76 -12.61 11.82
CA ALA A 125 2.92 -13.55 11.10
C ALA A 125 3.57 -13.88 9.74
N ASN A 126 4.23 -15.02 9.64
CA ASN A 126 4.76 -15.54 8.39
C ASN A 126 3.70 -16.42 7.74
N ILE A 127 3.01 -15.91 6.74
CA ILE A 127 2.02 -16.64 5.94
C ILE A 127 2.52 -16.71 4.51
N THR A 128 2.56 -17.90 3.94
CA THR A 128 3.04 -18.15 2.57
C THR A 128 1.90 -18.12 1.54
N VAL A 129 0.70 -18.54 1.95
CA VAL A 129 -0.52 -18.42 1.13
C VAL A 129 -0.84 -16.93 0.97
N ILE A 130 -0.80 -16.45 -0.27
CA ILE A 130 -0.85 -15.01 -0.58
C ILE A 130 0.16 -14.24 0.29
N GLY A 131 1.45 -14.50 0.14
CA GLY A 131 2.51 -13.92 0.99
C GLY A 131 2.49 -12.39 1.12
N VAL A 132 1.80 -11.68 0.22
CA VAL A 132 1.59 -10.22 0.29
C VAL A 132 0.38 -9.81 1.16
N SER A 133 -0.38 -10.76 1.69
CA SER A 133 -1.62 -10.53 2.46
C SER A 133 -1.40 -9.77 3.77
N TRP A 134 -0.19 -9.80 4.32
CA TRP A 134 0.14 -9.07 5.55
C TRP A 134 -0.22 -7.57 5.48
N THR A 135 0.03 -6.93 4.33
CA THR A 135 -0.33 -5.52 4.14
C THR A 135 -1.86 -5.33 4.16
N LEU A 136 -2.60 -6.26 3.54
CA LEU A 136 -4.05 -6.23 3.60
C LEU A 136 -4.57 -6.39 5.03
N ALA A 137 -3.99 -7.31 5.80
CA ALA A 137 -4.36 -7.53 7.19
C ALA A 137 -4.11 -6.28 8.06
N VAL A 138 -2.97 -5.62 7.91
CA VAL A 138 -2.68 -4.36 8.59
C VAL A 138 -3.69 -3.27 8.20
N ILE A 139 -3.99 -3.11 6.91
CA ILE A 139 -4.99 -2.15 6.44
C ILE A 139 -6.39 -2.50 6.97
N PHE A 140 -6.72 -3.78 7.04
CA PHE A 140 -8.02 -4.22 7.55
C PHE A 140 -8.16 -3.97 9.05
N VAL A 141 -7.12 -4.26 9.84
CA VAL A 141 -7.06 -3.91 11.27
C VAL A 141 -7.22 -2.39 11.45
N PHE A 142 -6.56 -1.59 10.61
CA PHE A 142 -6.80 -0.15 10.60
C PHE A 142 -8.27 0.20 10.34
N TYR A 143 -8.94 -0.48 9.41
CA TYR A 143 -10.38 -0.25 9.18
C TYR A 143 -11.23 -0.60 10.40
N MET A 144 -10.88 -1.66 11.12
CA MET A 144 -11.57 -2.00 12.38
C MET A 144 -11.39 -0.91 13.45
N LEU A 145 -10.20 -0.30 13.51
CA LEU A 145 -9.88 0.77 14.44
C LEU A 145 -10.32 2.17 13.95
N PHE A 146 -10.85 2.30 12.73
CA PHE A 146 -11.09 3.60 12.11
C PHE A 146 -12.06 4.51 12.88
N PRO A 147 -13.16 4.05 13.53
CA PRO A 147 -13.97 4.91 14.38
C PRO A 147 -13.18 5.53 15.55
N PHE A 148 -12.33 4.73 16.19
CA PHE A 148 -11.40 5.22 17.21
C PHE A 148 -10.35 6.18 16.64
N PHE A 149 -9.83 5.87 15.47
CA PHE A 149 -8.92 6.76 14.74
C PHE A 149 -9.55 8.14 14.45
N CYS A 150 -10.83 8.20 14.08
CA CYS A 150 -11.55 9.48 13.91
C CYS A 150 -11.54 10.31 15.20
N PHE A 151 -11.72 9.65 16.36
CA PHE A 151 -11.58 10.31 17.65
C PHE A 151 -10.16 10.83 17.86
N LEU A 152 -9.14 10.04 17.60
CA LEU A 152 -7.73 10.44 17.77
C LEU A 152 -7.37 11.69 16.98
N ILE A 153 -7.79 11.78 15.71
CA ILE A 153 -7.49 12.93 14.85
C ILE A 153 -8.50 14.07 14.96
N GLY A 154 -9.56 13.94 15.76
CA GLY A 154 -10.62 14.95 15.90
C GLY A 154 -10.16 16.31 16.46
N ASN A 155 -8.95 16.36 17.02
CA ASN A 155 -8.29 17.58 17.47
C ASN A 155 -6.86 17.63 16.93
N LYS A 156 -6.47 18.76 16.29
CA LYS A 156 -5.15 18.93 15.66
C LYS A 156 -3.99 18.70 16.65
N LYS A 157 -4.09 19.22 17.89
CA LYS A 157 -3.03 19.02 18.92
C LYS A 157 -2.91 17.55 19.30
N ARG A 158 -4.05 16.88 19.52
CA ARG A 158 -4.06 15.44 19.82
C ARG A 158 -3.52 14.62 18.64
N ALA A 159 -3.88 14.93 17.40
CA ALA A 159 -3.40 14.24 16.21
C ALA A 159 -1.85 14.32 16.10
N TRP A 160 -1.25 15.46 16.39
CA TRP A 160 0.20 15.61 16.44
C TRP A 160 0.84 14.82 17.58
N GLY A 161 0.24 14.85 18.80
CA GLY A 161 0.70 14.04 19.92
C GLY A 161 0.67 12.54 19.60
N VAL A 162 -0.41 12.07 18.95
CA VAL A 162 -0.53 10.67 18.53
C VAL A 162 0.49 10.34 17.43
N ALA A 163 0.80 11.27 16.52
CA ALA A 163 1.83 11.05 15.50
C ALA A 163 3.22 10.88 16.13
N VAL A 164 3.57 11.71 17.11
CA VAL A 164 4.83 11.56 17.84
C VAL A 164 4.87 10.22 18.59
N ALA A 165 3.79 9.86 19.29
CA ALA A 165 3.69 8.56 19.96
C ALA A 165 3.82 7.38 18.98
N ALA A 166 3.15 7.44 17.81
CA ALA A 166 3.25 6.39 16.79
C ALA A 166 4.66 6.27 16.20
N LEU A 167 5.37 7.38 16.01
CA LEU A 167 6.77 7.35 15.58
C LEU A 167 7.68 6.69 16.63
N MET A 168 7.45 7.00 17.91
CA MET A 168 8.16 6.34 19.01
C MET A 168 7.84 4.84 19.06
N PHE A 169 6.57 4.45 18.92
CA PHE A 169 6.18 3.05 18.87
C PHE A 169 6.76 2.30 17.67
N ASN A 170 6.84 2.94 16.49
CA ASN A 170 7.53 2.35 15.36
C ASN A 170 8.98 1.98 15.69
N TRP A 171 9.70 2.89 16.36
CA TRP A 171 11.06 2.63 16.81
C TRP A 171 11.12 1.55 17.89
N LEU A 172 10.23 1.58 18.90
CA LEU A 172 10.16 0.59 19.97
C LEU A 172 9.81 -0.81 19.42
N CYS A 173 8.89 -0.92 18.48
CA CYS A 173 8.53 -2.18 17.85
C CYS A 173 9.74 -2.88 17.24
N SER A 174 10.54 -2.14 16.47
CA SER A 174 11.75 -2.70 15.85
C SER A 174 12.88 -2.98 16.83
N SER A 175 13.07 -2.12 17.84
CA SER A 175 14.22 -2.19 18.74
C SER A 175 14.04 -3.14 19.93
N TYR A 176 12.81 -3.29 20.41
CA TYR A 176 12.54 -4.05 21.65
C TYR A 176 11.60 -5.24 21.47
N PHE A 177 10.60 -5.11 20.58
CA PHE A 177 9.53 -6.11 20.49
C PHE A 177 9.67 -7.03 19.28
N SER A 178 10.72 -6.88 18.47
CA SER A 178 10.93 -7.61 17.23
C SER A 178 9.68 -7.62 16.33
N ALA A 179 8.86 -6.56 16.42
CA ALA A 179 7.66 -6.38 15.63
C ALA A 179 8.00 -5.47 14.44
N GLY A 180 7.74 -5.97 13.24
CA GLY A 180 8.06 -5.28 11.99
C GLY A 180 6.80 -4.85 11.22
N ARG A 181 7.01 -4.61 9.95
CA ARG A 181 6.02 -4.08 8.99
C ARG A 181 4.73 -4.90 8.80
N GLY A 182 4.61 -6.06 9.42
CA GLY A 182 3.37 -6.84 9.44
C GLY A 182 2.46 -6.53 10.63
N ASN A 183 2.81 -5.55 11.47
CA ASN A 183 2.09 -5.22 12.69
C ASN A 183 1.52 -3.79 12.63
N ILE A 184 0.24 -3.64 13.00
CA ILE A 184 -0.47 -2.36 12.96
C ILE A 184 0.17 -1.28 13.83
N VAL A 185 0.80 -1.64 14.96
CA VAL A 185 1.44 -0.68 15.86
C VAL A 185 2.69 -0.11 15.22
N TYR A 186 3.48 -0.95 14.54
CA TYR A 186 4.63 -0.51 13.76
C TYR A 186 4.21 0.45 12.64
N ASP A 187 3.10 0.16 11.95
CA ASP A 187 2.65 0.88 10.76
C ASP A 187 1.74 2.07 11.07
N ALA A 188 1.31 2.25 12.33
CA ALA A 188 0.36 3.28 12.74
C ALA A 188 0.75 4.69 12.28
N ILE A 189 2.05 5.00 12.24
CA ILE A 189 2.55 6.32 11.84
C ILE A 189 2.14 6.70 10.40
N TYR A 190 2.08 5.74 9.47
CA TYR A 190 1.69 6.01 8.10
C TYR A 190 0.21 6.34 7.97
N PHE A 191 -0.66 5.63 8.69
CA PHE A 191 -2.10 5.94 8.74
C PHE A 191 -2.36 7.29 9.40
N ILE A 192 -1.65 7.59 10.49
CA ILE A 192 -1.78 8.85 11.24
C ILE A 192 -1.28 10.01 10.39
N ALA A 193 -0.18 9.86 9.65
CA ALA A 193 0.31 10.85 8.71
C ALA A 193 -0.73 11.12 7.61
N GLY A 194 -1.39 10.08 7.06
CA GLY A 194 -2.52 10.23 6.15
C GLY A 194 -3.67 11.03 6.76
N GLY A 195 -4.01 10.77 8.03
CA GLY A 195 -5.01 11.54 8.78
C GLY A 195 -4.61 13.00 9.02
N LEU A 196 -3.33 13.26 9.34
CA LEU A 196 -2.81 14.63 9.46
C LEU A 196 -2.90 15.38 8.12
N ILE A 197 -2.49 14.77 7.02
CA ILE A 197 -2.63 15.37 5.68
C ILE A 197 -4.10 15.67 5.39
N PHE A 198 -5.04 14.79 5.79
CA PHE A 198 -6.47 15.06 5.66
C PHE A 198 -6.91 16.29 6.47
N LEU A 199 -6.42 16.48 7.70
CA LEU A 199 -6.78 17.65 8.52
C LEU A 199 -6.32 18.98 7.90
N TYR A 200 -5.19 18.97 7.20
CA TYR A 200 -4.60 20.14 6.54
C TYR A 200 -4.76 20.12 5.00
N ARG A 201 -5.66 19.26 4.47
CA ARG A 201 -5.75 18.97 3.03
C ARG A 201 -6.02 20.17 2.14
N LYS A 202 -6.77 21.17 2.63
CA LYS A 202 -7.10 22.38 1.86
C LYS A 202 -5.86 23.24 1.68
N GLU A 203 -5.19 23.54 2.77
CA GLU A 203 -3.97 24.33 2.82
C GLU A 203 -2.83 23.68 2.04
N LEU A 204 -2.66 22.36 2.23
CA LEU A 204 -1.62 21.60 1.54
C LEU A 204 -1.88 21.46 0.04
N ALA A 205 -3.13 21.24 -0.38
CA ALA A 205 -3.49 21.17 -1.79
C ALA A 205 -3.33 22.54 -2.48
N GLU A 206 -3.72 23.63 -1.81
CA GLU A 206 -3.51 25.00 -2.31
C GLU A 206 -2.02 25.31 -2.44
N PHE A 207 -1.23 25.04 -1.41
CA PHE A 207 0.23 25.20 -1.46
C PHE A 207 0.83 24.42 -2.62
N ALA A 208 0.56 23.10 -2.73
CA ALA A 208 1.12 22.26 -3.77
C ALA A 208 0.65 22.65 -5.18
N SER A 209 -0.59 23.14 -5.34
CA SER A 209 -1.08 23.62 -6.63
C SER A 209 -0.49 24.97 -7.04
N LYS A 210 -0.27 25.88 -6.08
CA LYS A 210 0.29 27.21 -6.32
C LYS A 210 1.81 27.16 -6.52
N HIS A 211 2.49 26.29 -5.78
CA HIS A 211 3.95 26.18 -5.76
C HIS A 211 4.44 24.82 -6.27
N LYS A 212 3.98 24.40 -7.45
CA LYS A 212 4.26 23.05 -8.02
C LYS A 212 5.74 22.72 -8.14
N VAL A 213 6.56 23.70 -8.51
CA VAL A 213 8.01 23.51 -8.64
C VAL A 213 8.63 23.19 -7.28
N ILE A 214 8.23 23.95 -6.23
CA ILE A 214 8.72 23.72 -4.87
C ILE A 214 8.24 22.37 -4.35
N ALA A 215 6.97 22.06 -4.50
CA ALA A 215 6.42 20.77 -4.08
C ALA A 215 7.08 19.60 -4.84
N GLY A 216 7.36 19.76 -6.14
CA GLY A 216 8.10 18.80 -6.94
C GLY A 216 9.56 18.64 -6.50
N ALA A 217 10.24 19.75 -6.17
CA ALA A 217 11.60 19.72 -5.64
C ALA A 217 11.68 19.01 -4.27
N ILE A 218 10.71 19.27 -3.38
CA ILE A 218 10.59 18.57 -2.08
C ILE A 218 10.41 17.06 -2.31
N LEU A 219 9.53 16.65 -3.22
CA LEU A 219 9.34 15.25 -3.56
C LEU A 219 10.62 14.63 -4.14
N LEU A 220 11.29 15.33 -5.05
CA LEU A 220 12.55 14.84 -5.64
C LEU A 220 13.63 14.67 -4.57
N ILE A 221 13.81 15.66 -3.69
CA ILE A 221 14.77 15.58 -2.59
C ILE A 221 14.42 14.42 -1.66
N ALA A 222 13.16 14.28 -1.25
CA ALA A 222 12.73 13.18 -0.39
C ALA A 222 12.98 11.81 -1.06
N THR A 223 12.75 11.71 -2.38
CA THR A 223 13.01 10.51 -3.17
C THR A 223 14.53 10.20 -3.20
N VAL A 224 15.36 11.19 -3.53
CA VAL A 224 16.82 11.01 -3.57
C VAL A 224 17.36 10.62 -2.20
N VAL A 225 16.94 11.30 -1.14
CA VAL A 225 17.35 10.98 0.24
C VAL A 225 16.95 9.57 0.63
N TYR A 226 15.71 9.15 0.31
CA TYR A 226 15.25 7.80 0.58
C TYR A 226 16.13 6.73 -0.10
N PHE A 227 16.46 6.91 -1.39
CA PHE A 227 17.28 5.96 -2.14
C PHE A 227 18.78 6.03 -1.78
N ALA A 228 19.29 7.20 -1.41
CA ALA A 228 20.69 7.38 -1.05
C ALA A 228 21.02 6.87 0.36
N VAL A 229 20.15 7.17 1.34
CA VAL A 229 20.40 6.82 2.75
C VAL A 229 19.90 5.39 3.05
N GLY A 230 18.88 4.93 2.33
CA GLY A 230 18.30 3.58 2.46
C GLY A 230 17.36 3.43 3.65
N GLY A 231 16.46 2.49 3.54
CA GLY A 231 15.59 1.76 4.48
C GLY A 231 15.09 2.34 5.81
N TYR A 232 15.44 3.53 6.21
CA TYR A 232 14.97 4.10 7.47
C TYR A 232 13.51 4.55 7.39
N THR A 233 12.71 4.18 8.39
CA THR A 233 11.29 4.55 8.51
C THR A 233 11.03 6.04 8.29
N LEU A 234 11.87 6.90 8.87
CA LEU A 234 11.71 8.35 8.75
C LEU A 234 11.84 8.83 7.29
N MET A 235 12.82 8.30 6.55
CA MET A 235 13.04 8.67 5.14
C MET A 235 11.88 8.20 4.26
N MET A 236 11.38 7.00 4.51
CA MET A 236 10.18 6.48 3.83
C MET A 236 8.93 7.30 4.18
N LEU A 237 8.76 7.69 5.45
CA LEU A 237 7.66 8.54 5.87
C LEU A 237 7.69 9.90 5.17
N LEU A 238 8.86 10.55 5.11
CA LEU A 238 9.04 11.85 4.44
C LEU A 238 8.74 11.73 2.93
N PHE A 239 9.21 10.67 2.29
CA PHE A 239 8.89 10.38 0.88
C PHE A 239 7.36 10.22 0.68
N CYS A 240 6.69 9.40 1.49
CA CYS A 240 5.25 9.19 1.39
C CYS A 240 4.45 10.47 1.63
N VAL A 241 4.84 11.28 2.61
CA VAL A 241 4.22 12.59 2.91
C VAL A 241 4.38 13.54 1.73
N ALA A 242 5.59 13.68 1.21
CA ALA A 242 5.87 14.55 0.06
C ALA A 242 5.10 14.10 -1.19
N ALA A 243 5.07 12.78 -1.47
CA ALA A 243 4.35 12.20 -2.59
C ALA A 243 2.84 12.47 -2.49
N LEU A 244 2.23 12.26 -1.31
CA LEU A 244 0.81 12.49 -1.13
C LEU A 244 0.46 13.98 -1.22
N ILE A 245 1.26 14.89 -0.60
CA ILE A 245 1.04 16.34 -0.67
C ILE A 245 1.16 16.84 -2.12
N TYR A 246 2.20 16.42 -2.85
CA TYR A 246 2.34 16.75 -4.27
C TYR A 246 1.11 16.29 -5.06
N THR A 247 0.66 15.07 -4.81
CA THR A 247 -0.44 14.42 -5.52
C THR A 247 -1.78 15.11 -5.31
N ILE A 248 -2.11 15.53 -4.07
CA ILE A 248 -3.38 16.24 -3.79
C ILE A 248 -3.44 17.64 -4.42
N GLY A 249 -2.28 18.24 -4.77
CA GLY A 249 -2.19 19.47 -5.55
C GLY A 249 -2.30 19.25 -7.07
N CYS A 250 -2.20 18.02 -7.56
CA CYS A 250 -2.22 17.67 -8.99
C CYS A 250 -3.63 17.29 -9.46
N ASN A 251 -4.44 18.28 -9.83
CA ASN A 251 -5.82 18.06 -10.34
C ASN A 251 -5.93 18.23 -11.87
N ARG A 252 -4.83 18.32 -12.60
CA ARG A 252 -4.81 18.50 -14.05
C ARG A 252 -4.22 17.28 -14.74
N ARG A 253 -4.58 17.07 -16.04
CA ARG A 253 -3.97 16.05 -16.90
C ARG A 253 -2.46 16.09 -16.84
N GLY A 254 -1.84 14.91 -16.71
CA GLY A 254 -0.39 14.77 -16.62
C GLY A 254 -0.01 13.35 -16.22
N VAL A 255 1.22 13.17 -15.75
CA VAL A 255 1.77 11.86 -15.40
C VAL A 255 0.90 11.14 -14.34
N LEU A 256 0.40 11.86 -13.33
CA LEU A 256 -0.46 11.29 -12.27
C LEU A 256 -1.95 11.25 -12.63
N VAL A 257 -2.37 11.96 -13.69
CA VAL A 257 -3.78 12.10 -14.05
C VAL A 257 -3.97 11.89 -15.54
N ASN A 258 -4.03 10.63 -15.96
CA ASN A 258 -4.38 10.21 -17.31
C ASN A 258 -5.27 8.94 -17.25
N PRO A 259 -5.95 8.56 -18.35
CA PRO A 259 -6.86 7.42 -18.34
C PRO A 259 -6.23 6.10 -17.90
N ILE A 260 -5.00 5.83 -18.31
CA ILE A 260 -4.29 4.57 -18.02
C ILE A 260 -4.00 4.46 -16.51
N VAL A 261 -3.36 5.47 -15.93
CA VAL A 261 -3.02 5.42 -14.50
C VAL A 261 -4.26 5.50 -13.61
N LYS A 262 -5.33 6.16 -14.07
CA LYS A 262 -6.61 6.20 -13.37
C LYS A 262 -7.28 4.81 -13.36
N PHE A 263 -7.25 4.10 -14.47
CA PHE A 263 -7.72 2.73 -14.57
C PHE A 263 -6.91 1.81 -13.66
N LEU A 264 -5.58 1.77 -13.82
CA LEU A 264 -4.70 0.92 -13.00
C LEU A 264 -4.79 1.25 -11.50
N GLY A 265 -4.88 2.53 -11.16
CA GLY A 265 -5.07 2.96 -9.77
C GLY A 265 -6.43 2.57 -9.19
N GLY A 266 -7.46 2.46 -10.05
CA GLY A 266 -8.79 1.99 -9.69
C GLY A 266 -8.81 0.52 -9.27
N ILE A 267 -8.02 -0.32 -9.95
CA ILE A 267 -7.89 -1.77 -9.70
C ILE A 267 -6.58 -2.14 -8.98
N SER A 268 -5.88 -1.15 -8.40
CA SER A 268 -4.56 -1.35 -7.76
C SER A 268 -4.60 -2.33 -6.58
N PHE A 269 -5.72 -2.42 -5.89
CA PHE A 269 -5.94 -3.35 -4.80
C PHE A 269 -6.02 -4.79 -5.31
N GLU A 270 -6.77 -5.02 -6.37
CA GLU A 270 -6.93 -6.31 -7.02
C GLU A 270 -5.58 -6.79 -7.59
N ILE A 271 -4.87 -5.93 -8.32
CA ILE A 271 -3.52 -6.21 -8.83
C ILE A 271 -2.56 -6.57 -7.67
N TYR A 272 -2.62 -5.79 -6.57
CA TYR A 272 -1.76 -6.05 -5.40
C TYR A 272 -1.96 -7.46 -4.83
N LEU A 273 -3.17 -7.94 -4.76
CA LEU A 273 -3.45 -9.25 -4.18
C LEU A 273 -3.14 -10.40 -5.15
N CYS A 274 -3.40 -10.23 -6.46
CA CYS A 274 -3.29 -11.34 -7.41
C CYS A 274 -1.92 -11.48 -8.08
N HIS A 275 -1.05 -10.44 -8.10
CA HIS A 275 0.19 -10.52 -8.88
C HIS A 275 1.10 -11.70 -8.49
N MET A 276 1.15 -12.07 -7.19
CA MET A 276 1.93 -13.22 -6.75
C MET A 276 1.26 -14.56 -7.06
N VAL A 277 -0.07 -14.61 -7.10
CA VAL A 277 -0.80 -15.80 -7.58
C VAL A 277 -0.52 -16.02 -9.06
N ILE A 278 -0.60 -14.95 -9.85
CA ILE A 278 -0.27 -14.99 -11.29
C ILE A 278 1.20 -15.40 -11.48
N TYR A 279 2.14 -14.83 -10.71
CA TYR A 279 3.55 -15.23 -10.75
C TYR A 279 3.71 -16.73 -10.48
N ARG A 280 3.07 -17.30 -9.46
CA ARG A 280 3.12 -18.74 -9.14
C ARG A 280 2.55 -19.62 -10.27
N VAL A 281 1.51 -19.15 -10.96
CA VAL A 281 1.00 -19.84 -12.15
C VAL A 281 2.08 -19.91 -13.25
N PHE A 282 2.76 -18.78 -13.50
CA PHE A 282 3.87 -18.73 -14.47
C PHE A 282 5.03 -19.64 -14.07
N GLU A 283 5.35 -19.69 -12.78
CA GLU A 283 6.39 -20.56 -12.23
C GLU A 283 6.02 -22.04 -12.43
N LYS A 284 4.81 -22.45 -12.09
CA LYS A 284 4.30 -23.81 -12.30
C LYS A 284 4.26 -24.24 -13.77
N LEU A 285 4.04 -23.29 -14.68
CA LEU A 285 4.07 -23.53 -16.11
C LEU A 285 5.48 -23.41 -16.72
N HIS A 286 6.52 -23.23 -15.90
CA HIS A 286 7.91 -23.05 -16.31
C HIS A 286 8.14 -21.87 -17.28
N LEU A 287 7.30 -20.81 -17.20
CA LEU A 287 7.35 -19.65 -18.09
C LEU A 287 8.27 -18.52 -17.55
N VAL A 288 8.65 -18.56 -16.28
CA VAL A 288 9.48 -17.52 -15.65
C VAL A 288 10.84 -17.36 -16.33
N HIS A 289 11.42 -18.49 -16.80
CA HIS A 289 12.71 -18.53 -17.50
C HIS A 289 12.58 -18.93 -18.98
N LEU A 290 11.44 -18.61 -19.60
CA LEU A 290 11.19 -18.97 -21.01
C LEU A 290 12.28 -18.47 -21.97
N PHE A 291 12.92 -17.34 -21.65
CA PHE A 291 14.03 -16.74 -22.39
C PHE A 291 15.39 -16.92 -21.69
N GLY A 292 15.58 -17.98 -20.91
CA GLY A 292 16.77 -18.21 -20.10
C GLY A 292 16.84 -17.32 -18.85
N ASN A 293 18.04 -17.10 -18.34
CA ASN A 293 18.29 -16.19 -17.22
C ASN A 293 18.76 -14.82 -17.75
N GLY A 294 18.37 -13.74 -17.08
CA GLY A 294 18.83 -12.41 -17.41
C GLY A 294 17.70 -11.39 -17.61
N LEU A 295 18.10 -10.24 -18.14
CA LEU A 295 17.22 -9.06 -18.28
C LEU A 295 15.97 -9.33 -19.12
N LEU A 296 16.11 -10.09 -20.20
CA LEU A 296 14.97 -10.39 -21.10
C LEU A 296 13.92 -11.24 -20.41
N ALA A 297 14.34 -12.27 -19.67
CA ALA A 297 13.44 -13.12 -18.89
C ALA A 297 12.73 -12.31 -17.80
N TYR A 298 13.47 -11.45 -17.09
CA TYR A 298 12.87 -10.55 -16.10
C TYR A 298 11.80 -9.63 -16.70
N ILE A 299 12.14 -8.92 -17.80
CA ILE A 299 11.19 -7.99 -18.45
C ILE A 299 9.95 -8.74 -18.92
N PHE A 300 10.13 -9.89 -19.61
CA PHE A 300 9.01 -10.71 -20.08
C PHE A 300 8.10 -11.12 -18.92
N THR A 301 8.67 -11.70 -17.85
CA THR A 301 7.90 -12.16 -16.70
C THR A 301 7.19 -10.99 -16.00
N ALA A 302 7.87 -9.85 -15.82
CA ALA A 302 7.29 -8.68 -15.18
C ALA A 302 6.09 -8.14 -15.99
N VAL A 303 6.24 -8.00 -17.30
CA VAL A 303 5.15 -7.56 -18.19
C VAL A 303 4.00 -8.56 -18.16
N ALA A 304 4.30 -9.85 -18.27
CA ALA A 304 3.30 -10.91 -18.29
C ALA A 304 2.52 -11.00 -16.98
N VAL A 305 3.20 -10.89 -15.82
CA VAL A 305 2.56 -10.88 -14.50
C VAL A 305 1.69 -9.64 -14.33
N ILE A 306 2.17 -8.46 -14.73
CA ILE A 306 1.37 -7.22 -14.63
C ILE A 306 0.14 -7.30 -15.54
N CYS A 307 0.31 -7.69 -16.81
CA CYS A 307 -0.80 -7.84 -17.75
C CYS A 307 -1.80 -8.91 -17.28
N GLY A 308 -1.32 -10.07 -16.84
CA GLY A 308 -2.15 -11.13 -16.28
C GLY A 308 -2.93 -10.66 -15.06
N SER A 309 -2.29 -9.88 -14.18
CA SER A 309 -2.95 -9.30 -13.01
C SER A 309 -4.03 -8.30 -13.39
N VAL A 310 -3.78 -7.46 -14.40
CA VAL A 310 -4.79 -6.51 -14.92
C VAL A 310 -5.99 -7.23 -15.52
N VAL A 311 -5.76 -8.31 -16.26
CA VAL A 311 -6.84 -9.11 -16.87
C VAL A 311 -7.66 -9.83 -15.81
N PHE A 312 -7.03 -10.31 -14.76
CA PHE A 312 -7.69 -11.04 -13.67
C PHE A 312 -8.43 -10.11 -12.68
N SER A 313 -8.07 -8.82 -12.61
CA SER A 313 -8.67 -7.81 -11.74
C SER A 313 -9.97 -7.24 -12.30
#